data_cf69c47ea882b685eca6141baec057fd
#
_entry.id   cf69c47ea882b685eca6141baec057fd
#
_cell.length_a   1.000
_cell.length_b   1.000
_cell.length_c   1.000
_cell.angle_alpha   90.00
_cell.angle_beta   90.00
_cell.angle_gamma   90.00
#
_symmetry.space_group_name_H-M   'P 1'
#
loop_
_entity.id
_entity.type
_entity.pdbx_description
1 polymer ?
#
loop_
_entity_poly.entity_id
_entity_poly.type
_entity_poly.pdbx_seq_one_letter_code
_entity_poly.pdbx_strand_id
1 'polypeptide(L)'
;MATVAEDNSAIDLTFYVDTSFATTEYLLYRKDNTRPYTHIASLPATSQPYIYYTDTEVDPSNKRYHYYLSVKDACGISEKKSNIVSPIYIQLKSSENTNRIIRSNYIGWDSVAYYKVFRKQKDDLLWSYIATLQPWEYVYTDNMNDIDNLKDNLIYRIEAYEAPSHWEETYTSSSQSVTYTREGDIWIPNAFTPHNDNNETFGPITTFTRQDDYLFQIYNRMGLMIFQTTDINQGWDGRFNGEYVPQGSYVYIIYCTFSDGTSHVEKGTVTVIR
;
A
#
# COMPACT_ATOMS: atom_id res chain seq x y z
N MET A 1 -15.83 -16.35 10.75
CA MET A 1 -14.68 -15.44 10.65
C MET A 1 -14.42 -15.10 9.19
N ALA A 2 -13.95 -13.90 8.88
CA ALA A 2 -13.44 -13.53 7.55
C ALA A 2 -12.11 -12.79 7.73
N THR A 3 -11.10 -13.16 6.96
CA THR A 3 -9.77 -12.54 6.99
C THR A 3 -9.25 -12.36 5.58
N VAL A 4 -8.52 -11.28 5.32
CA VAL A 4 -7.92 -11.02 4.00
C VAL A 4 -6.55 -11.70 3.95
N ALA A 5 -6.25 -12.35 2.83
CA ALA A 5 -4.93 -12.91 2.55
C ALA A 5 -3.85 -11.81 2.54
N GLU A 6 -2.61 -12.15 2.90
CA GLU A 6 -1.53 -11.18 3.07
C GLU A 6 -1.22 -10.39 1.79
N ASP A 7 -1.38 -11.02 0.65
CA ASP A 7 -1.16 -10.46 -0.69
C ASP A 7 -2.39 -9.75 -1.28
N ASN A 8 -3.46 -9.62 -0.51
CA ASN A 8 -4.76 -9.09 -0.94
C ASN A 8 -5.44 -9.91 -2.07
N SER A 9 -5.04 -11.15 -2.33
CA SER A 9 -5.56 -11.96 -3.45
C SER A 9 -6.88 -12.64 -3.14
N ALA A 10 -7.22 -12.82 -1.86
CA ALA A 10 -8.37 -13.61 -1.43
C ALA A 10 -8.93 -13.16 -0.08
N ILE A 11 -10.13 -13.68 0.22
CA ILE A 11 -10.73 -13.61 1.56
C ILE A 11 -11.02 -15.02 2.03
N ASP A 12 -10.40 -15.41 3.14
CA ASP A 12 -10.62 -16.68 3.81
C ASP A 12 -11.78 -16.58 4.78
N LEU A 13 -12.73 -17.50 4.66
CA LEU A 13 -13.95 -17.57 5.45
C LEU A 13 -13.96 -18.84 6.28
N THR A 14 -14.35 -18.69 7.56
CA THR A 14 -14.60 -19.82 8.47
C THR A 14 -15.96 -19.60 9.12
N PHE A 15 -16.86 -20.56 8.95
CA PHE A 15 -18.20 -20.54 9.56
C PHE A 15 -18.30 -21.69 10.53
N TYR A 16 -18.81 -21.41 11.73
CA TYR A 16 -19.27 -22.43 12.67
C TYR A 16 -20.72 -22.80 12.31
N VAL A 17 -21.02 -24.08 12.17
CA VAL A 17 -22.33 -24.60 11.80
C VAL A 17 -22.82 -25.63 12.79
N ASP A 18 -24.11 -25.61 13.08
CA ASP A 18 -24.76 -26.65 13.88
C ASP A 18 -24.99 -27.89 13.02
N THR A 19 -24.20 -28.93 13.27
CA THR A 19 -24.25 -30.20 12.53
C THR A 19 -25.48 -31.05 12.86
N SER A 20 -26.26 -30.71 13.90
CA SER A 20 -27.53 -31.38 14.19
C SER A 20 -28.66 -30.97 13.25
N PHE A 21 -28.48 -29.86 12.50
CA PHE A 21 -29.47 -29.40 11.52
C PHE A 21 -29.37 -30.23 10.22
N ALA A 22 -30.48 -30.92 9.88
CA ALA A 22 -30.52 -31.72 8.67
C ALA A 22 -30.57 -30.83 7.41
N THR A 23 -29.45 -30.71 6.73
CA THR A 23 -29.34 -30.02 5.44
C THR A 23 -28.51 -30.85 4.48
N THR A 24 -28.66 -30.62 3.17
CA THR A 24 -27.82 -31.21 2.13
C THR A 24 -26.69 -30.29 1.69
N GLU A 25 -26.89 -28.99 1.82
CA GLU A 25 -25.92 -27.96 1.40
C GLU A 25 -26.10 -26.66 2.15
N TYR A 26 -25.05 -25.86 2.18
CA TYR A 26 -25.02 -24.48 2.61
C TYR A 26 -24.80 -23.57 1.38
N LEU A 27 -25.60 -22.51 1.28
CA LEU A 27 -25.48 -21.53 0.19
C LEU A 27 -24.71 -20.33 0.71
N LEU A 28 -23.55 -20.02 0.09
CA LEU A 28 -22.74 -18.87 0.45
C LEU A 28 -23.12 -17.67 -0.41
N TYR A 29 -23.38 -16.56 0.27
CA TYR A 29 -23.72 -15.29 -0.37
C TYR A 29 -22.67 -14.23 -0.04
N ARG A 30 -22.35 -13.43 -1.07
CA ARG A 30 -21.42 -12.29 -1.00
C ARG A 30 -22.10 -11.02 -1.50
N LYS A 31 -21.83 -9.90 -0.85
CA LYS A 31 -22.03 -8.56 -1.40
C LYS A 31 -20.75 -7.74 -1.29
N ASP A 32 -20.60 -6.75 -2.17
CA ASP A 32 -19.61 -5.68 -2.02
C ASP A 32 -20.32 -4.33 -1.82
N ASN A 33 -19.56 -3.24 -1.73
CA ASN A 33 -20.10 -1.89 -1.58
C ASN A 33 -20.82 -1.35 -2.83
N THR A 34 -20.78 -2.09 -3.95
CA THR A 34 -21.40 -1.70 -5.23
C THR A 34 -22.53 -2.64 -5.68
N ARG A 35 -22.61 -3.87 -5.12
CA ARG A 35 -23.54 -4.91 -5.54
C ARG A 35 -24.30 -5.49 -4.35
N PRO A 36 -25.57 -5.89 -4.54
CA PRO A 36 -26.33 -6.61 -3.53
C PRO A 36 -25.75 -8.02 -3.27
N TYR A 37 -26.31 -8.71 -2.30
CA TYR A 37 -25.96 -10.10 -2.05
C TYR A 37 -26.27 -10.99 -3.26
N THR A 38 -25.28 -11.75 -3.69
CA THR A 38 -25.37 -12.76 -4.74
C THR A 38 -24.87 -14.08 -4.21
N HIS A 39 -25.48 -15.18 -4.64
CA HIS A 39 -25.00 -16.52 -4.39
C HIS A 39 -23.67 -16.75 -5.13
N ILE A 40 -22.64 -17.21 -4.42
CA ILE A 40 -21.30 -17.42 -5.00
C ILE A 40 -20.84 -18.87 -4.93
N ALA A 41 -21.34 -19.66 -3.98
CA ALA A 41 -20.98 -21.08 -3.86
C ALA A 41 -22.04 -21.88 -3.12
N SER A 42 -22.21 -23.16 -3.52
CA SER A 42 -22.92 -24.19 -2.77
C SER A 42 -21.89 -25.12 -2.12
N LEU A 43 -21.93 -25.21 -0.79
CA LEU A 43 -21.00 -25.99 0.02
C LEU A 43 -21.73 -27.22 0.57
N PRO A 44 -21.18 -28.42 0.42
CA PRO A 44 -21.85 -29.62 0.90
C PRO A 44 -22.05 -29.63 2.41
N ALA A 45 -23.08 -30.30 2.88
CA ALA A 45 -23.26 -30.55 4.30
C ALA A 45 -22.04 -31.31 4.85
N THR A 46 -21.69 -31.03 6.08
CA THR A 46 -20.53 -31.58 6.76
C THR A 46 -20.89 -32.12 8.12
N SER A 47 -20.17 -33.15 8.58
CA SER A 47 -20.23 -33.61 9.97
C SER A 47 -19.28 -32.84 10.89
N GLN A 48 -18.45 -31.97 10.34
CA GLN A 48 -17.53 -31.12 11.09
C GLN A 48 -18.21 -29.80 11.44
N PRO A 49 -17.92 -29.21 12.60
CA PRO A 49 -18.56 -27.96 13.04
C PRO A 49 -18.08 -26.72 12.28
N TYR A 50 -17.10 -26.84 11.41
CA TYR A 50 -16.54 -25.71 10.67
C TYR A 50 -16.61 -25.95 9.17
N ILE A 51 -16.95 -24.88 8.44
CA ILE A 51 -16.90 -24.79 6.98
C ILE A 51 -15.87 -23.73 6.63
N TYR A 52 -14.95 -24.10 5.72
CA TYR A 52 -13.91 -23.22 5.20
C TYR A 52 -14.18 -22.92 3.73
N TYR A 53 -13.98 -21.68 3.34
CA TYR A 53 -14.06 -21.27 1.95
C TYR A 53 -13.10 -20.12 1.69
N THR A 54 -12.34 -20.19 0.60
CA THR A 54 -11.47 -19.12 0.13
C THR A 54 -12.11 -18.47 -1.09
N ASP A 55 -12.47 -17.20 -0.98
CA ASP A 55 -13.00 -16.41 -2.09
C ASP A 55 -11.86 -15.72 -2.81
N THR A 56 -11.54 -16.15 -4.01
CA THR A 56 -10.50 -15.61 -4.88
C THR A 56 -11.04 -14.66 -5.95
N GLU A 57 -12.37 -14.52 -6.07
CA GLU A 57 -13.02 -13.61 -7.01
C GLU A 57 -13.32 -12.25 -6.36
N VAL A 58 -12.34 -11.70 -5.64
CA VAL A 58 -12.46 -10.48 -4.85
C VAL A 58 -11.33 -9.51 -5.18
N ASP A 59 -11.58 -8.24 -4.89
CA ASP A 59 -10.60 -7.16 -4.90
C ASP A 59 -10.62 -6.45 -3.54
N PRO A 60 -9.97 -7.01 -2.50
CA PRO A 60 -9.99 -6.45 -1.16
C PRO A 60 -9.32 -5.09 -1.06
N SER A 61 -8.44 -4.75 -2.00
CA SER A 61 -7.77 -3.44 -2.03
C SER A 61 -8.74 -2.30 -2.29
N ASN A 62 -9.78 -2.53 -3.10
CA ASN A 62 -10.72 -1.49 -3.54
C ASN A 62 -12.14 -1.67 -3.01
N LYS A 63 -12.48 -2.86 -2.50
CA LYS A 63 -13.85 -3.19 -2.12
C LYS A 63 -13.95 -3.83 -0.76
N ARG A 64 -15.00 -3.47 -0.04
CA ARG A 64 -15.38 -4.11 1.20
C ARG A 64 -16.42 -5.19 0.94
N TYR A 65 -16.20 -6.39 1.48
CA TYR A 65 -17.05 -7.55 1.28
C TYR A 65 -17.77 -7.98 2.56
N HIS A 66 -18.99 -8.49 2.38
CA HIS A 66 -19.81 -9.06 3.43
C HIS A 66 -20.34 -10.40 2.97
N TYR A 67 -20.35 -11.36 3.87
CA TYR A 67 -20.78 -12.74 3.59
C TYR A 67 -21.78 -13.22 4.61
N TYR A 68 -22.63 -14.15 4.20
CA TYR A 68 -23.41 -14.99 5.08
C TYR A 68 -23.64 -16.36 4.43
N LEU A 69 -23.86 -17.40 5.27
CA LEU A 69 -24.40 -18.67 4.85
C LEU A 69 -25.91 -18.66 4.94
N SER A 70 -26.57 -19.32 4.01
CA SER A 70 -28.00 -19.65 4.06
C SER A 70 -28.16 -21.15 3.97
N VAL A 71 -29.15 -21.69 4.65
CA VAL A 71 -29.50 -23.10 4.64
C VAL A 71 -31.02 -23.23 4.55
N LYS A 72 -31.47 -24.21 3.75
CA LYS A 72 -32.86 -24.62 3.67
C LYS A 72 -33.06 -25.87 4.47
N ASP A 73 -34.24 -26.00 5.10
CA ASP A 73 -34.62 -27.26 5.70
C ASP A 73 -34.78 -28.37 4.64
N ALA A 74 -34.84 -29.61 5.09
CA ALA A 74 -34.97 -30.78 4.21
C ALA A 74 -36.21 -30.74 3.30
N CYS A 75 -37.22 -29.93 3.65
CA CYS A 75 -38.44 -29.74 2.87
C CYS A 75 -38.36 -28.51 1.94
N GLY A 76 -37.30 -27.70 2.02
CA GLY A 76 -37.12 -26.46 1.27
C GLY A 76 -38.10 -25.32 1.64
N ILE A 77 -38.79 -25.44 2.78
CA ILE A 77 -39.87 -24.54 3.18
C ILE A 77 -39.34 -23.35 3.98
N SER A 78 -38.32 -23.54 4.82
CA SER A 78 -37.73 -22.47 5.64
C SER A 78 -36.27 -22.24 5.29
N GLU A 79 -35.92 -20.95 5.17
CA GLU A 79 -34.54 -20.50 4.98
C GLU A 79 -34.01 -19.92 6.29
N LYS A 80 -32.87 -20.39 6.76
CA LYS A 80 -32.13 -19.78 7.88
C LYS A 80 -30.84 -19.17 7.35
N LYS A 81 -30.49 -18.01 7.91
CA LYS A 81 -29.26 -17.28 7.58
C LYS A 81 -28.35 -17.20 8.79
N SER A 82 -27.04 -17.33 8.55
CA SER A 82 -26.05 -17.05 9.59
C SER A 82 -26.01 -15.55 9.90
N ASN A 83 -25.26 -15.17 10.94
CA ASN A 83 -24.77 -13.81 11.08
C ASN A 83 -23.96 -13.40 9.85
N ILE A 84 -23.87 -12.08 9.63
CA ILE A 84 -23.02 -11.52 8.59
C ILE A 84 -21.58 -11.51 9.10
N VAL A 85 -20.64 -11.82 8.22
CA VAL A 85 -19.21 -11.66 8.48
C VAL A 85 -18.59 -10.73 7.45
N SER A 86 -17.68 -9.87 7.90
CA SER A 86 -16.93 -8.94 7.04
C SER A 86 -15.55 -8.71 7.65
N PRO A 87 -14.46 -8.87 6.89
CA PRO A 87 -13.14 -8.49 7.37
C PRO A 87 -13.06 -6.99 7.61
N ILE A 88 -12.02 -6.58 8.34
CA ILE A 88 -11.68 -5.17 8.49
C ILE A 88 -11.33 -4.61 7.10
N TYR A 89 -11.80 -3.42 6.81
CA TYR A 89 -11.39 -2.66 5.64
C TYR A 89 -10.70 -1.38 6.11
N ILE A 90 -9.51 -1.10 5.58
CA ILE A 90 -8.73 0.08 5.93
C ILE A 90 -8.58 1.02 4.74
N GLN A 91 -8.52 2.31 5.02
CA GLN A 91 -8.24 3.37 4.07
C GLN A 91 -7.03 4.16 4.56
N LEU A 92 -6.16 4.52 3.65
CA LEU A 92 -5.01 5.36 3.91
C LEU A 92 -5.29 6.78 3.41
N LYS A 93 -5.02 7.77 4.27
CA LYS A 93 -4.98 9.19 3.91
C LYS A 93 -3.65 9.75 4.34
N SER A 94 -2.84 10.14 3.37
CA SER A 94 -1.49 10.65 3.59
C SER A 94 -1.42 12.15 3.47
N SER A 95 -0.53 12.75 4.22
CA SER A 95 -0.07 14.13 4.13
C SER A 95 1.46 14.11 4.15
N GLU A 96 2.09 15.27 4.05
CA GLU A 96 3.54 15.42 3.92
C GLU A 96 4.36 14.59 4.95
N ASN A 97 3.92 14.57 6.20
CA ASN A 97 4.65 13.91 7.30
C ASN A 97 3.81 12.89 8.10
N THR A 98 2.57 12.65 7.71
CA THR A 98 1.71 11.73 8.46
C THR A 98 0.87 10.84 7.56
N ASN A 99 0.74 9.58 7.96
CA ASN A 99 -0.18 8.61 7.39
C ASN A 99 -1.32 8.33 8.37
N ARG A 100 -2.55 8.60 7.96
CA ARG A 100 -3.75 8.29 8.73
C ARG A 100 -4.40 7.03 8.19
N ILE A 101 -4.39 5.98 9.01
CA ILE A 101 -5.03 4.69 8.73
C ILE A 101 -6.41 4.71 9.37
N ILE A 102 -7.46 4.64 8.54
CA ILE A 102 -8.86 4.67 8.97
C ILE A 102 -9.42 3.27 8.77
N ARG A 103 -9.91 2.65 9.83
CA ARG A 103 -10.46 1.30 9.80
C ARG A 103 -11.99 1.26 9.85
N SER A 104 -12.57 0.22 9.29
CA SER A 104 -13.92 -0.21 9.62
C SER A 104 -13.92 -1.12 10.84
N ASN A 105 -15.10 -1.43 11.38
CA ASN A 105 -15.24 -2.54 12.31
C ASN A 105 -15.08 -3.88 11.58
N TYR A 106 -14.50 -4.84 12.27
CA TYR A 106 -14.70 -6.26 11.98
C TYR A 106 -16.17 -6.61 12.30
N ILE A 107 -16.78 -7.48 11.49
CA ILE A 107 -18.14 -7.97 11.69
C ILE A 107 -18.10 -9.50 11.67
N GLY A 108 -18.67 -10.15 12.66
CA GLY A 108 -18.80 -11.61 12.72
C GLY A 108 -18.63 -12.22 14.09
N TRP A 109 -17.89 -11.59 14.98
CA TRP A 109 -17.78 -11.95 16.40
C TRP A 109 -18.77 -11.15 17.26
N ASP A 110 -19.07 -11.66 18.45
CA ASP A 110 -19.91 -10.95 19.41
C ASP A 110 -19.28 -9.63 19.84
N SER A 111 -17.97 -9.65 20.06
CA SER A 111 -17.20 -8.44 20.35
C SER A 111 -15.72 -8.58 19.95
N VAL A 112 -15.10 -7.44 19.67
CA VAL A 112 -13.65 -7.32 19.43
C VAL A 112 -13.00 -6.77 20.68
N ALA A 113 -11.94 -7.41 21.16
CA ALA A 113 -11.18 -6.95 22.32
C ALA A 113 -10.37 -5.69 22.00
N TYR A 114 -9.64 -5.72 20.92
CA TYR A 114 -8.79 -4.62 20.43
C TYR A 114 -8.38 -4.88 18.97
N TYR A 115 -7.73 -3.87 18.38
CA TYR A 115 -7.09 -3.98 17.08
C TYR A 115 -5.62 -3.67 17.21
N LYS A 116 -4.77 -4.37 16.47
CA LYS A 116 -3.35 -4.06 16.34
C LYS A 116 -3.05 -3.49 14.97
N VAL A 117 -2.25 -2.44 14.94
CA VAL A 117 -1.75 -1.81 13.72
C VAL A 117 -0.33 -2.31 13.48
N PHE A 118 -0.10 -2.76 12.27
CA PHE A 118 1.20 -3.23 11.81
C PHE A 118 1.66 -2.39 10.62
N ARG A 119 2.97 -2.20 10.56
CA ARG A 119 3.67 -1.51 9.48
C ARG A 119 4.88 -2.31 9.04
N LYS A 120 5.20 -2.29 7.75
CA LYS A 120 6.49 -2.72 7.21
C LYS A 120 6.91 -1.79 6.08
N GLN A 121 8.21 -1.70 5.79
CA GLN A 121 8.71 -1.15 4.56
C GLN A 121 8.64 -2.21 3.46
N LYS A 122 8.65 -1.81 2.18
CA LYS A 122 8.40 -2.73 1.06
C LYS A 122 9.31 -3.96 1.07
N ASP A 123 10.58 -3.79 1.44
CA ASP A 123 11.59 -4.86 1.41
C ASP A 123 11.71 -5.60 2.74
N ASP A 124 10.96 -5.20 3.76
CA ASP A 124 10.98 -5.88 5.05
C ASP A 124 10.23 -7.22 4.94
N LEU A 125 10.83 -8.27 5.47
CA LEU A 125 10.20 -9.60 5.53
C LEU A 125 9.13 -9.68 6.62
N LEU A 126 9.30 -8.91 7.70
CA LEU A 126 8.45 -9.01 8.89
C LEU A 126 7.64 -7.74 9.11
N TRP A 127 6.45 -7.93 9.63
CA TRP A 127 5.59 -6.85 10.09
C TRP A 127 6.03 -6.35 11.47
N SER A 128 6.17 -5.05 11.62
CA SER A 128 6.41 -4.40 12.90
C SER A 128 5.07 -3.98 13.52
N TYR A 129 4.81 -4.41 14.75
CA TYR A 129 3.72 -3.89 15.54
C TYR A 129 4.02 -2.43 15.93
N ILE A 130 3.06 -1.52 15.71
CA ILE A 130 3.24 -0.09 15.99
C ILE A 130 2.21 0.51 16.94
N ALA A 131 1.00 -0.05 17.02
CA ALA A 131 -0.03 0.46 17.93
C ALA A 131 -1.13 -0.56 18.24
N THR A 132 -1.80 -0.37 19.39
CA THR A 132 -3.09 -1.00 19.70
C THR A 132 -4.17 0.07 19.72
N LEU A 133 -5.31 -0.24 19.05
CA LEU A 133 -6.51 0.59 19.07
C LEU A 133 -7.62 -0.11 19.85
N GLN A 134 -8.34 0.67 20.67
CA GLN A 134 -9.54 0.19 21.32
C GLN A 134 -10.68 0.02 20.29
N PRO A 135 -11.74 -0.77 20.59
CA PRO A 135 -12.84 -0.98 19.67
C PRO A 135 -13.53 0.30 19.16
N TRP A 136 -13.50 1.38 19.93
CA TRP A 136 -14.09 2.68 19.58
C TRP A 136 -13.11 3.65 18.90
N GLU A 137 -11.84 3.28 18.74
CA GLU A 137 -10.82 4.07 18.02
C GLU A 137 -10.74 3.60 16.57
N TYR A 138 -11.10 4.48 15.64
CA TYR A 138 -11.22 4.17 14.22
C TYR A 138 -10.04 4.66 13.38
N VAL A 139 -9.17 5.47 13.97
CA VAL A 139 -8.08 6.12 13.26
C VAL A 139 -6.79 5.97 14.02
N TYR A 140 -5.75 5.54 13.34
CA TYR A 140 -4.36 5.64 13.78
C TYR A 140 -3.63 6.65 12.91
N THR A 141 -2.81 7.50 13.52
CA THR A 141 -1.95 8.45 12.80
C THR A 141 -0.50 8.07 13.05
N ASP A 142 0.17 7.68 11.97
CA ASP A 142 1.61 7.37 11.95
C ASP A 142 2.38 8.62 11.55
N ASN A 143 3.32 9.06 12.38
CA ASN A 143 4.19 10.19 12.08
C ASN A 143 5.45 9.67 11.38
N MET A 144 5.63 10.02 10.12
CA MET A 144 6.74 9.54 9.31
C MET A 144 8.10 10.10 9.74
N ASN A 145 8.13 11.22 10.46
CA ASN A 145 9.37 11.76 11.02
C ASN A 145 9.97 10.89 12.14
N ASP A 146 9.16 10.02 12.75
CA ASP A 146 9.59 9.13 13.82
C ASP A 146 10.11 7.77 13.29
N ILE A 147 10.24 7.63 11.95
CA ILE A 147 10.67 6.38 11.30
C ILE A 147 12.13 6.50 10.90
N ASP A 148 12.98 5.75 11.58
CA ASP A 148 14.39 5.65 11.21
C ASP A 148 14.57 4.98 9.84
N ASN A 149 15.45 5.54 9.00
CA ASN A 149 15.76 5.01 7.66
C ASN A 149 14.51 4.76 6.80
N LEU A 150 13.59 5.74 6.81
CA LEU A 150 12.37 5.68 6.00
C LEU A 150 12.71 5.49 4.53
N LYS A 151 12.27 4.36 3.96
CA LYS A 151 12.32 4.05 2.53
C LYS A 151 11.07 4.58 1.82
N ASP A 152 11.03 4.42 0.52
CA ASP A 152 10.00 4.99 -0.37
C ASP A 152 8.58 4.51 -0.09
N ASN A 153 8.42 3.30 0.43
CA ASN A 153 7.11 2.66 0.57
C ASN A 153 6.88 2.14 1.99
N LEU A 154 5.74 2.52 2.57
CA LEU A 154 5.23 1.96 3.82
C LEU A 154 3.96 1.17 3.55
N ILE A 155 3.88 -0.03 4.08
CA ILE A 155 2.72 -0.92 3.96
C ILE A 155 2.10 -1.07 5.35
N TYR A 156 0.78 -0.92 5.44
CA TYR A 156 0.02 -1.01 6.69
C TYR A 156 -1.01 -2.13 6.63
N ARG A 157 -1.23 -2.78 7.77
CA ARG A 157 -2.27 -3.77 8.00
C ARG A 157 -2.83 -3.62 9.40
N ILE A 158 -4.10 -3.94 9.59
CA ILE A 158 -4.74 -3.99 10.90
C ILE A 158 -5.27 -5.40 11.15
N GLU A 159 -5.07 -5.90 12.37
CA GLU A 159 -5.64 -7.15 12.84
C GLU A 159 -6.62 -6.88 13.96
N ALA A 160 -7.81 -7.50 13.88
CA ALA A 160 -8.78 -7.57 14.97
C ALA A 160 -8.50 -8.81 15.81
N TYR A 161 -8.66 -8.68 17.11
CA TYR A 161 -8.57 -9.76 18.08
C TYR A 161 -9.93 -9.94 18.74
N GLU A 162 -10.45 -11.16 18.70
CA GLU A 162 -11.73 -11.50 19.33
C GLU A 162 -11.63 -11.31 20.85
N ALA A 163 -12.68 -10.76 21.45
CA ALA A 163 -12.76 -10.74 22.91
C ALA A 163 -12.94 -12.15 23.44
N PRO A 164 -12.36 -12.49 24.62
CA PRO A 164 -12.53 -13.80 25.23
C PRO A 164 -14.01 -14.15 25.32
N SER A 165 -14.41 -15.25 24.69
CA SER A 165 -15.75 -15.82 24.75
C SER A 165 -15.71 -17.06 25.64
N HIS A 166 -16.83 -17.76 25.77
CA HIS A 166 -16.89 -19.06 26.47
C HIS A 166 -16.11 -20.18 25.77
N TRP A 167 -15.57 -19.89 24.57
CA TRP A 167 -14.74 -20.80 23.78
C TRP A 167 -13.27 -20.58 24.15
N GLU A 168 -12.50 -21.65 24.30
CA GLU A 168 -11.10 -21.59 24.72
C GLU A 168 -10.17 -20.94 23.66
N GLU A 169 -10.62 -20.83 22.42
CA GLU A 169 -9.82 -20.29 21.31
C GLU A 169 -10.21 -18.83 21.03
N THR A 170 -9.21 -17.97 20.89
CA THR A 170 -9.35 -16.59 20.42
C THR A 170 -8.94 -16.49 18.95
N TYR A 171 -9.79 -15.92 18.14
CA TYR A 171 -9.55 -15.75 16.71
C TYR A 171 -8.99 -14.38 16.38
N THR A 172 -8.25 -14.33 15.27
CA THR A 172 -7.74 -13.08 14.69
C THR A 172 -8.19 -12.94 13.25
N SER A 173 -8.41 -11.71 12.81
CA SER A 173 -8.78 -11.38 11.43
C SER A 173 -7.94 -10.23 10.94
N SER A 174 -7.34 -10.36 9.76
CA SER A 174 -6.54 -9.33 9.10
C SER A 174 -7.36 -8.53 8.10
N SER A 175 -7.06 -7.23 8.01
CA SER A 175 -7.48 -6.36 6.91
C SER A 175 -6.67 -6.64 5.63
N GLN A 176 -7.09 -6.04 4.52
CA GLN A 176 -6.18 -5.87 3.39
C GLN A 176 -5.00 -4.98 3.78
N SER A 177 -3.90 -5.12 3.04
CA SER A 177 -2.76 -4.21 3.10
C SER A 177 -3.02 -2.96 2.28
N VAL A 178 -2.57 -1.80 2.77
CA VAL A 178 -2.55 -0.53 2.01
C VAL A 178 -1.15 0.01 1.98
N THR A 179 -0.75 0.55 0.83
CA THR A 179 0.60 1.06 0.61
C THR A 179 0.59 2.57 0.51
N TYR A 180 1.45 3.22 1.28
CA TYR A 180 1.88 4.58 1.06
C TYR A 180 3.16 4.56 0.22
N THR A 181 3.16 5.30 -0.88
CA THR A 181 4.36 5.53 -1.69
C THR A 181 4.69 7.01 -1.61
N ARG A 182 5.91 7.33 -1.24
CA ARG A 182 6.38 8.71 -1.17
C ARG A 182 6.61 9.23 -2.58
N GLU A 183 6.05 10.40 -2.87
CA GLU A 183 6.27 11.08 -4.15
C GLU A 183 7.72 11.56 -4.24
N GLY A 184 8.33 11.34 -5.40
CA GLY A 184 9.64 11.90 -5.71
C GLY A 184 9.54 13.37 -6.07
N ASP A 185 10.59 14.12 -5.83
CA ASP A 185 10.70 15.53 -6.21
C ASP A 185 12.06 15.80 -6.86
N ILE A 186 12.11 16.83 -7.70
CA ILE A 186 13.32 17.26 -8.38
C ILE A 186 13.45 18.78 -8.28
N TRP A 187 14.57 19.22 -7.72
CA TRP A 187 14.94 20.61 -7.68
C TRP A 187 16.19 20.86 -8.51
N ILE A 188 16.20 21.92 -9.34
CA ILE A 188 17.28 22.19 -10.26
C ILE A 188 17.79 23.62 -10.05
N PRO A 189 19.08 23.81 -9.72
CA PRO A 189 19.69 25.12 -9.69
C PRO A 189 19.61 25.81 -11.05
N ASN A 190 19.53 27.13 -11.10
CA ASN A 190 19.51 27.89 -12.35
C ASN A 190 20.90 28.46 -12.77
N ALA A 191 21.88 28.38 -11.85
CA ALA A 191 23.25 28.85 -12.10
C ALA A 191 24.24 28.12 -11.19
N PHE A 192 25.50 28.04 -11.62
CA PHE A 192 26.61 27.55 -10.80
C PHE A 192 27.92 28.22 -11.20
N THR A 193 28.93 28.08 -10.33
CA THR A 193 30.25 28.70 -10.49
C THR A 193 31.34 27.63 -10.37
N PRO A 194 31.89 27.14 -11.50
CA PRO A 194 32.84 26.00 -11.53
C PRO A 194 34.13 26.19 -10.73
N HIS A 195 34.42 27.34 -10.25
CA HIS A 195 35.64 27.67 -9.48
C HIS A 195 35.37 27.99 -8.01
N ASN A 196 34.14 27.75 -7.52
CA ASN A 196 33.75 28.10 -6.16
C ASN A 196 33.39 26.83 -5.38
N ASP A 197 34.12 26.53 -4.34
CA ASP A 197 34.01 25.32 -3.50
C ASP A 197 32.59 25.05 -2.97
N ASN A 198 31.72 26.06 -2.94
CA ASN A 198 30.34 25.88 -2.46
C ASN A 198 29.30 25.61 -3.58
N ASN A 199 29.69 25.78 -4.86
CA ASN A 199 28.77 25.64 -6.01
C ASN A 199 29.55 25.27 -7.29
N GLU A 200 30.48 24.31 -7.18
CA GLU A 200 31.42 23.93 -8.24
C GLU A 200 30.84 22.98 -9.27
N THR A 201 29.72 22.29 -8.94
CA THR A 201 29.06 21.36 -9.84
C THR A 201 27.59 21.70 -10.00
N PHE A 202 27.07 21.45 -11.21
CA PHE A 202 25.67 21.58 -11.53
C PHE A 202 25.04 20.20 -11.72
N GLY A 203 23.93 19.98 -11.04
CA GLY A 203 23.11 18.78 -11.15
C GLY A 203 21.77 18.96 -10.47
N PRO A 204 20.80 18.13 -10.78
CA PRO A 204 19.54 18.12 -10.03
C PRO A 204 19.75 17.57 -8.62
N ILE A 205 18.99 18.11 -7.68
CA ILE A 205 18.80 17.51 -6.38
C ILE A 205 17.48 16.75 -6.46
N THR A 206 17.53 15.44 -6.31
CA THR A 206 16.36 14.57 -6.44
C THR A 206 16.10 13.82 -5.15
N THR A 207 14.85 13.51 -4.91
CA THR A 207 14.42 12.62 -3.83
C THR A 207 13.68 11.44 -4.42
N PHE A 208 13.89 10.22 -3.85
CA PHE A 208 13.18 8.99 -4.24
C PHE A 208 13.24 8.68 -5.74
N THR A 209 14.41 8.92 -6.36
CA THR A 209 14.68 8.64 -7.77
C THR A 209 15.39 7.30 -7.92
N ARG A 210 14.98 6.51 -8.92
CA ARG A 210 15.60 5.22 -9.25
C ARG A 210 16.89 5.43 -10.02
N GLN A 211 17.98 4.85 -9.54
CA GLN A 211 19.31 4.95 -10.19
C GLN A 211 19.33 4.39 -11.61
N ASP A 212 18.61 3.28 -11.83
CA ASP A 212 18.67 2.55 -13.12
C ASP A 212 18.00 3.31 -14.28
N ASP A 213 17.11 4.25 -13.97
CA ASP A 213 16.33 5.00 -14.96
C ASP A 213 16.69 6.49 -14.98
N TYR A 214 17.93 6.83 -14.58
CA TYR A 214 18.40 8.21 -14.54
C TYR A 214 19.33 8.52 -15.71
N LEU A 215 19.09 9.67 -16.38
CA LEU A 215 19.96 10.21 -17.43
C LEU A 215 19.96 11.73 -17.34
N PHE A 216 21.14 12.33 -17.17
CA PHE A 216 21.35 13.76 -17.14
C PHE A 216 22.30 14.19 -18.26
N GLN A 217 21.91 15.18 -19.07
CA GLN A 217 22.63 15.63 -20.24
C GLN A 217 22.73 17.17 -20.27
N ILE A 218 23.87 17.69 -20.71
CA ILE A 218 24.10 19.12 -20.94
C ILE A 218 24.49 19.36 -22.40
N TYR A 219 23.94 20.41 -22.98
CA TYR A 219 24.16 20.83 -24.36
C TYR A 219 24.60 22.27 -24.42
N ASN A 220 25.51 22.60 -25.33
CA ASN A 220 25.84 23.98 -25.68
C ASN A 220 24.77 24.59 -26.59
N ARG A 221 24.89 25.91 -26.90
CA ARG A 221 23.91 26.62 -27.72
C ARG A 221 23.85 26.16 -29.20
N MET A 222 24.82 25.36 -29.68
CA MET A 222 24.81 24.73 -31.01
C MET A 222 24.17 23.36 -31.01
N GLY A 223 23.68 22.89 -29.88
CA GLY A 223 23.06 21.56 -29.72
C GLY A 223 24.07 20.43 -29.57
N LEU A 224 25.37 20.73 -29.39
CA LEU A 224 26.38 19.73 -29.12
C LEU A 224 26.28 19.30 -27.65
N MET A 225 26.12 18.00 -27.40
CA MET A 225 26.17 17.41 -26.06
C MET A 225 27.61 17.49 -25.51
N ILE A 226 27.78 18.13 -24.36
CA ILE A 226 29.04 18.41 -23.72
C ILE A 226 29.23 17.65 -22.40
N PHE A 227 28.16 17.11 -21.82
CA PHE A 227 28.22 16.27 -20.64
C PHE A 227 27.06 15.28 -20.64
N GLN A 228 27.29 14.08 -20.12
CA GLN A 228 26.27 13.08 -19.87
C GLN A 228 26.67 12.21 -18.69
N THR A 229 25.70 11.85 -17.85
CA THR A 229 25.85 10.86 -16.80
C THR A 229 24.55 10.08 -16.56
N THR A 230 24.67 8.86 -16.08
CA THR A 230 23.59 8.02 -15.51
C THR A 230 23.75 7.87 -14.01
N ASP A 231 24.79 8.45 -13.41
CA ASP A 231 24.97 8.46 -11.96
C ASP A 231 24.26 9.69 -11.36
N ILE A 232 23.28 9.44 -10.50
CA ILE A 232 22.46 10.45 -9.83
C ILE A 232 23.28 11.36 -8.92
N ASN A 233 24.45 10.91 -8.46
CA ASN A 233 25.34 11.66 -7.59
C ASN A 233 26.40 12.46 -8.37
N GLN A 234 26.44 12.33 -9.70
CA GLN A 234 27.42 13.00 -10.52
C GLN A 234 26.84 14.29 -11.13
N GLY A 235 27.33 15.43 -10.69
CA GLY A 235 27.07 16.73 -11.32
C GLY A 235 28.07 17.06 -12.42
N TRP A 236 27.71 18.03 -13.28
CA TRP A 236 28.60 18.60 -14.28
C TRP A 236 29.49 19.68 -13.65
N ASP A 237 30.80 19.54 -13.80
CA ASP A 237 31.84 20.43 -13.25
C ASP A 237 32.13 21.67 -14.12
N GLY A 238 31.33 21.91 -15.16
CA GLY A 238 31.54 23.03 -16.08
C GLY A 238 32.64 22.82 -17.08
N ARG A 239 33.14 21.57 -17.29
CA ARG A 239 34.20 21.27 -18.27
C ARG A 239 33.65 20.49 -19.47
N PHE A 240 34.32 20.72 -20.58
CA PHE A 240 34.21 19.94 -21.79
C PHE A 240 35.62 19.66 -22.36
N ASN A 241 35.95 18.40 -22.61
CA ASN A 241 37.28 17.95 -23.01
C ASN A 241 38.41 18.42 -22.08
N GLY A 242 38.15 18.51 -20.76
CA GLY A 242 39.13 18.88 -19.75
C GLY A 242 39.28 20.40 -19.52
N GLU A 243 38.68 21.25 -20.36
CA GLU A 243 38.73 22.71 -20.23
C GLU A 243 37.38 23.28 -19.75
N TYR A 244 37.44 24.32 -18.97
CA TYR A 244 36.25 25.02 -18.54
C TYR A 244 35.51 25.70 -19.69
N VAL A 245 34.23 25.48 -19.80
CA VAL A 245 33.41 26.10 -20.84
C VAL A 245 33.29 27.61 -20.63
N PRO A 246 33.01 28.43 -21.67
CA PRO A 246 32.75 29.85 -21.55
C PRO A 246 31.59 30.15 -20.63
N GLN A 247 31.64 31.30 -19.94
CA GLN A 247 30.49 31.84 -19.22
C GLN A 247 29.28 32.00 -20.16
N GLY A 248 28.09 31.62 -19.70
CA GLY A 248 26.87 31.69 -20.49
C GLY A 248 25.86 30.61 -20.14
N SER A 249 24.80 30.53 -20.95
CA SER A 249 23.71 29.60 -20.73
C SER A 249 23.90 28.30 -21.52
N TYR A 250 23.62 27.19 -20.87
CA TYR A 250 23.67 25.84 -21.39
C TYR A 250 22.32 25.17 -21.19
N VAL A 251 21.91 24.28 -22.08
CA VAL A 251 20.65 23.55 -22.00
C VAL A 251 20.89 22.23 -21.25
N TYR A 252 20.00 21.91 -20.33
CA TYR A 252 20.00 20.59 -19.71
C TYR A 252 18.74 19.80 -20.07
N ILE A 253 18.87 18.47 -20.06
CA ILE A 253 17.77 17.53 -20.14
C ILE A 253 18.02 16.46 -19.08
N ILE A 254 17.01 16.17 -18.28
CA ILE A 254 17.02 15.15 -17.24
C ILE A 254 15.86 14.20 -17.50
N TYR A 255 16.16 12.92 -17.53
CA TYR A 255 15.18 11.84 -17.51
C TYR A 255 15.36 11.11 -16.19
N CYS A 256 14.30 10.92 -15.46
CA CYS A 256 14.33 10.11 -14.23
C CYS A 256 12.99 9.40 -14.02
N THR A 257 13.03 8.29 -13.28
CA THR A 257 11.84 7.61 -12.79
C THR A 257 11.91 7.62 -11.27
N PHE A 258 10.84 8.11 -10.64
CA PHE A 258 10.72 8.09 -9.18
C PHE A 258 10.38 6.69 -8.67
N SER A 259 10.55 6.48 -7.37
CA SER A 259 10.30 5.17 -6.72
C SER A 259 8.85 4.71 -6.84
N ASP A 260 7.90 5.63 -7.00
CA ASP A 260 6.48 5.35 -7.27
C ASP A 260 6.21 4.83 -8.70
N GLY A 261 7.24 4.83 -9.57
CA GLY A 261 7.16 4.44 -10.97
C GLY A 261 6.79 5.58 -11.92
N THR A 262 6.62 6.80 -11.43
CA THR A 262 6.34 7.99 -12.26
C THR A 262 7.61 8.40 -13.00
N SER A 263 7.54 8.43 -14.34
CA SER A 263 8.64 8.94 -15.17
C SER A 263 8.50 10.45 -15.34
N HIS A 264 9.63 11.15 -15.20
CA HIS A 264 9.71 12.60 -15.30
C HIS A 264 10.78 13.02 -16.32
N VAL A 265 10.50 14.05 -17.09
CA VAL A 265 11.45 14.66 -18.03
C VAL A 265 11.47 16.16 -17.78
N GLU A 266 12.62 16.66 -17.32
CA GLU A 266 12.81 18.08 -17.08
C GLU A 266 13.80 18.66 -18.07
N LYS A 267 13.52 19.87 -18.59
CA LYS A 267 14.34 20.58 -19.54
C LYS A 267 14.41 22.05 -19.18
N GLY A 268 15.61 22.60 -19.26
CA GLY A 268 15.80 23.99 -18.95
C GLY A 268 17.18 24.49 -19.31
N THR A 269 17.54 25.63 -18.73
CA THR A 269 18.85 26.25 -18.93
C THR A 269 19.52 26.49 -17.59
N VAL A 270 20.85 26.27 -17.59
CA VAL A 270 21.73 26.63 -16.47
C VAL A 270 22.70 27.70 -16.92
N THR A 271 23.01 28.65 -16.06
CA THR A 271 23.99 29.71 -16.32
C THR A 271 25.31 29.39 -15.63
N VAL A 272 26.38 29.27 -16.43
CA VAL A 272 27.75 29.20 -15.91
C VAL A 272 28.20 30.62 -15.59
N ILE A 273 28.56 30.88 -14.34
CA ILE A 273 29.08 32.16 -13.81
C ILE A 273 30.58 31.97 -13.48
N ARG A 274 31.37 33.02 -13.63
CA ARG A 274 32.79 33.04 -13.27
C ARG A 274 33.06 34.08 -12.22
#